data_e60725065b07fa5819d7f874789db66f
#
_entry.id   e60725065b07fa5819d7f874789db66f
#
_cell.length_a   1.000
_cell.length_b   1.000
_cell.length_c   1.000
_cell.angle_alpha   90.00
_cell.angle_beta   90.00
_cell.angle_gamma   90.00
#
_symmetry.space_group_name_H-M   'P 1'
#
loop_
_entity.id
_entity.type
_entity.pdbx_description
1 polymer ?
#
loop_
_entity_poly.entity_id
_entity_poly.type
_entity_poly.pdbx_seq_one_letter_code
_entity_poly.pdbx_strand_id
1 'polypeptide(L)'
;MSCSENTNAELGDPLEALDDAQAAAAFRRLVRHLRHRHDAQNIDLMGLAGFCRNCLADWIVEAGAPLDKAAAREVIHGMPAAEWKARFQTEATPEQLARMEASLQRNAAG
;
A
#
# COMPACT_ATOMS: atom_id res chain seq x y z
N MET A 1 16.21 -0.21 14.31
CA MET A 1 16.44 -0.64 13.88
C MET A 1 16.86 -0.77 12.98
N SER A 2 17.00 -1.04 12.90
CA SER A 2 17.46 -1.19 12.11
C SER A 2 17.06 -1.61 11.31
N CYS A 3 16.59 -1.52 10.87
CA CYS A 3 16.38 -2.17 10.24
C CYS A 3 17.06 -2.57 9.55
N SER A 4 17.60 -2.68 9.51
CA SER A 4 18.27 -3.02 8.89
C SER A 4 18.80 -3.84 8.71
N GLU A 5 18.87 -4.36 8.86
CA GLU A 5 19.29 -5.23 8.67
C GLU A 5 18.79 -5.97 8.13
N ASN A 6 18.24 -5.95 7.47
CA ASN A 6 17.72 -6.74 7.03
C ASN A 6 18.13 -7.73 6.35
N THR A 7 19.06 -7.73 5.79
CA THR A 7 19.49 -8.72 5.14
C THR A 7 19.39 -9.99 5.76
N ASN A 8 19.76 -10.14 6.74
CA ASN A 8 19.52 -11.35 7.40
C ASN A 8 18.25 -11.18 8.14
N ALA A 9 17.42 -10.44 7.54
CA ALA A 9 16.12 -10.19 8.07
C ALA A 9 15.45 -11.50 8.37
N GLU A 10 15.61 -12.45 7.48
CA GLU A 10 14.95 -13.75 7.65
C GLU A 10 15.45 -14.51 8.87
N LEU A 11 16.60 -14.17 9.40
CA LEU A 11 17.13 -14.89 10.54
C LEU A 11 16.76 -14.28 11.87
N GLY A 12 16.73 -12.97 11.95
CA GLY A 12 16.50 -12.31 13.21
C GLY A 12 15.31 -11.38 13.25
N ASP A 13 14.69 -11.14 12.11
CA ASP A 13 13.59 -10.20 12.02
C ASP A 13 12.31 -10.87 12.53
N PRO A 14 11.70 -10.34 13.61
CA PRO A 14 10.43 -10.91 14.10
C PRO A 14 9.33 -10.92 13.06
N LEU A 15 9.39 -10.03 12.06
CA LEU A 15 8.39 -10.02 11.00
C LEU A 15 8.41 -11.35 10.24
N GLU A 16 9.60 -11.86 9.96
CA GLU A 16 9.73 -13.13 9.22
C GLU A 16 9.30 -14.33 10.06
N ALA A 17 9.25 -14.16 11.39
CA ALA A 17 8.83 -15.22 12.28
C ALA A 17 7.31 -15.29 12.45
N LEU A 18 6.58 -14.31 11.93
CA LEU A 18 5.12 -14.37 11.98
C LEU A 18 4.61 -15.54 11.16
N ASP A 19 3.62 -16.23 11.69
CA ASP A 19 2.94 -17.28 10.97
C ASP A 19 2.21 -16.67 9.76
N ASP A 20 2.24 -17.37 8.64
CA ASP A 20 1.65 -16.85 7.40
C ASP A 20 0.18 -16.52 7.56
N ALA A 21 -0.57 -17.37 8.31
CA ALA A 21 -1.99 -17.11 8.52
C ALA A 21 -2.22 -15.82 9.31
N GLN A 22 -1.35 -15.57 10.28
CA GLN A 22 -1.46 -14.35 11.08
C GLN A 22 -1.05 -13.12 10.28
N ALA A 23 0.00 -13.24 9.50
CA ALA A 23 0.41 -12.15 8.61
C ALA A 23 -0.68 -11.83 7.60
N ALA A 24 -1.31 -12.87 7.03
CA ALA A 24 -2.41 -12.69 6.09
C ALA A 24 -3.61 -12.02 6.76
N ALA A 25 -3.94 -12.43 7.99
CA ALA A 25 -5.06 -11.84 8.71
C ALA A 25 -4.82 -10.36 8.98
N ALA A 26 -3.59 -10.00 9.36
CA ALA A 26 -3.23 -8.62 9.62
C ALA A 26 -3.30 -7.78 8.34
N PHE A 27 -2.84 -8.34 7.23
CA PHE A 27 -2.93 -7.65 5.94
C PHE A 27 -4.39 -7.40 5.55
N ARG A 28 -5.23 -8.42 5.70
CA ARG A 28 -6.64 -8.27 5.37
C ARG A 28 -7.32 -7.23 6.26
N ARG A 29 -6.89 -7.13 7.52
CA ARG A 29 -7.40 -6.09 8.42
C ARG A 29 -6.99 -4.70 7.94
N LEU A 30 -5.75 -4.54 7.50
CA LEU A 30 -5.28 -3.28 6.92
C LEU A 30 -6.15 -2.89 5.72
N VAL A 31 -6.40 -3.84 4.83
CA VAL A 31 -7.20 -3.57 3.64
C VAL A 31 -8.63 -3.16 4.02
N ARG A 32 -9.23 -3.88 4.96
CA ARG A 32 -10.58 -3.52 5.43
C ARG A 32 -10.61 -2.14 6.07
N HIS A 33 -9.54 -1.79 6.79
CA HIS A 33 -9.43 -0.46 7.38
C HIS A 33 -9.39 0.63 6.29
N LEU A 34 -8.59 0.41 5.25
CA LEU A 34 -8.52 1.36 4.16
C LEU A 34 -9.87 1.50 3.43
N ARG A 35 -10.65 0.44 3.38
CA ARG A 35 -11.97 0.48 2.78
C ARG A 35 -12.98 1.30 3.60
N HIS A 36 -12.65 1.61 4.86
CA HIS A 36 -13.45 2.52 5.69
C HIS A 36 -12.98 3.96 5.57
N ARG A 37 -11.79 4.16 5.03
CA ARG A 37 -11.15 5.47 5.00
C ARG A 37 -10.99 5.93 3.56
N HIS A 38 -12.09 5.98 2.83
CA HIS A 38 -12.09 6.50 1.45
C HIS A 38 -11.70 7.98 1.41
N ASP A 39 -11.80 8.69 2.54
CA ASP A 39 -11.38 10.08 2.65
C ASP A 39 -9.86 10.22 2.50
N ALA A 40 -9.10 9.18 2.83
CA ALA A 40 -7.65 9.22 2.65
C ALA A 40 -7.34 8.98 1.18
N GLN A 41 -6.91 10.01 0.49
CA GLN A 41 -6.59 9.93 -0.92
C GLN A 41 -5.32 9.13 -1.14
N ASN A 42 -5.22 8.45 -2.27
CA ASN A 42 -3.99 7.72 -2.59
C ASN A 42 -2.78 8.64 -2.61
N ILE A 43 -2.96 9.87 -3.09
CA ILE A 43 -1.85 10.83 -3.09
C ILE A 43 -1.45 11.22 -1.67
N ASP A 44 -2.39 11.26 -0.74
CA ASP A 44 -2.07 11.53 0.66
C ASP A 44 -1.26 10.42 1.28
N LEU A 45 -1.65 9.17 1.03
CA LEU A 45 -0.90 8.01 1.53
C LEU A 45 0.51 8.01 0.95
N MET A 46 0.62 8.26 -0.35
CA MET A 46 1.91 8.35 -1.02
C MET A 46 2.79 9.42 -0.40
N GLY A 47 2.23 10.59 -0.12
CA GLY A 47 2.96 11.69 0.46
C GLY A 47 3.36 11.44 1.91
N LEU A 48 2.57 10.67 2.64
CA LEU A 48 2.80 10.42 4.05
C LEU A 48 3.78 9.26 4.28
N ALA A 49 3.62 8.19 3.54
CA ALA A 49 4.35 6.95 3.83
C ALA A 49 4.99 6.29 2.62
N GLY A 50 4.85 6.88 1.45
CA GLY A 50 5.52 6.36 0.25
C GLY A 50 4.86 5.16 -0.38
N PHE A 51 3.63 4.84 -0.02
CA PHE A 51 2.85 3.80 -0.68
C PHE A 51 1.38 4.21 -0.69
N CYS A 52 0.61 3.57 -1.55
CA CYS A 52 -0.82 3.82 -1.59
C CYS A 52 -1.55 2.52 -1.89
N ARG A 53 -2.87 2.59 -2.08
CA ARG A 53 -3.68 1.40 -2.36
C ARG A 53 -3.20 0.66 -3.61
N ASN A 54 -2.78 1.40 -4.61
CA ASN A 54 -2.28 0.78 -5.85
C ASN A 54 -0.99 0.01 -5.60
N CYS A 55 -0.13 0.50 -4.71
CA CYS A 55 1.09 -0.21 -4.35
C CYS A 55 0.77 -1.53 -3.66
N LEU A 56 -0.22 -1.52 -2.75
CA LEU A 56 -0.63 -2.76 -2.10
C LEU A 56 -1.15 -3.77 -3.12
N ALA A 57 -1.89 -3.30 -4.12
CA ALA A 57 -2.37 -4.18 -5.18
C ALA A 57 -1.22 -4.77 -5.97
N ASP A 58 -0.21 -3.95 -6.28
CA ASP A 58 0.98 -4.44 -6.98
C ASP A 58 1.71 -5.50 -6.16
N TRP A 59 1.80 -5.31 -4.85
CA TRP A 59 2.45 -6.28 -3.97
C TRP A 59 1.73 -7.63 -3.95
N ILE A 60 0.40 -7.62 -4.07
CA ILE A 60 -0.37 -8.85 -4.18
C ILE A 60 0.03 -9.61 -5.43
N VAL A 61 0.12 -8.91 -6.56
CA VAL A 61 0.51 -9.52 -7.83
C VAL A 61 1.94 -10.04 -7.76
N GLU A 62 2.84 -9.25 -7.21
CA GLU A 62 4.25 -9.63 -7.07
C GLU A 62 4.42 -10.84 -6.16
N ALA A 63 3.52 -11.00 -5.20
CA ALA A 63 3.57 -12.16 -4.30
C ALA A 63 3.06 -13.43 -4.96
N GLY A 64 2.57 -13.34 -6.21
CA GLY A 64 2.19 -14.51 -6.98
C GLY A 64 0.70 -14.82 -7.00
N ALA A 65 -0.15 -13.91 -6.55
CA ALA A 65 -1.59 -14.15 -6.61
C ALA A 65 -2.03 -14.26 -8.08
N PRO A 66 -2.97 -15.17 -8.38
CA PRO A 66 -3.44 -15.36 -9.76
C PRO A 66 -4.47 -14.30 -10.14
N LEU A 67 -4.07 -13.04 -10.05
CA LEU A 67 -4.92 -11.89 -10.34
C LEU A 67 -4.18 -10.95 -11.28
N ASP A 68 -4.92 -10.37 -12.22
CA ASP A 68 -4.33 -9.29 -13.01
C ASP A 68 -4.38 -8.00 -12.18
N LYS A 69 -3.79 -6.95 -12.74
CA LYS A 69 -3.66 -5.68 -12.02
C LYS A 69 -5.03 -5.10 -11.64
N ALA A 70 -5.99 -5.18 -12.55
CA ALA A 70 -7.32 -4.63 -12.29
C ALA A 70 -8.02 -5.37 -11.14
N ALA A 71 -7.93 -6.70 -11.15
CA ALA A 71 -8.54 -7.52 -10.10
C ALA A 71 -7.87 -7.26 -8.74
N ALA A 72 -6.54 -7.12 -8.73
CA ALA A 72 -5.82 -6.83 -7.50
C ALA A 72 -6.22 -5.47 -6.92
N ARG A 73 -6.40 -4.47 -7.78
CA ARG A 73 -6.84 -3.15 -7.32
C ARG A 73 -8.25 -3.19 -6.74
N GLU A 74 -9.10 -4.02 -7.32
CA GLU A 74 -10.45 -4.19 -6.80
C GLU A 74 -10.42 -4.79 -5.40
N VAL A 75 -9.51 -5.73 -5.14
CA VAL A 75 -9.35 -6.32 -3.81
C VAL A 75 -9.07 -5.22 -2.77
N ILE A 76 -8.18 -4.30 -3.11
CA ILE A 76 -7.78 -3.27 -2.14
C ILE A 76 -8.83 -2.18 -2.01
N HIS A 77 -9.37 -1.71 -3.12
CA HIS A 77 -10.34 -0.60 -3.08
C HIS A 77 -11.73 -1.05 -2.63
N GLY A 78 -12.04 -2.34 -2.75
CA GLY A 78 -13.37 -2.85 -2.46
C GLY A 78 -14.35 -2.62 -3.59
N MET A 79 -13.88 -2.16 -4.74
CA MET A 79 -14.66 -1.87 -5.94
C MET A 79 -13.68 -1.66 -7.08
N PRO A 80 -14.12 -1.70 -8.33
CA PRO A 80 -13.23 -1.41 -9.45
C PRO A 80 -12.57 -0.04 -9.27
N ALA A 81 -11.29 0.07 -9.65
CA ALA A 81 -10.53 1.29 -9.45
C ALA A 81 -11.18 2.50 -10.10
N ALA A 82 -11.78 2.31 -11.27
CA ALA A 82 -12.46 3.40 -11.97
C ALA A 82 -13.67 3.91 -11.17
N GLU A 83 -14.38 3.01 -10.52
CA GLU A 83 -15.51 3.40 -9.68
C GLU A 83 -15.03 4.16 -8.45
N TRP A 84 -13.94 3.69 -7.83
CA TRP A 84 -13.37 4.36 -6.66
C TRP A 84 -12.96 5.78 -7.02
N LYS A 85 -12.29 5.94 -8.17
CA LYS A 85 -11.87 7.26 -8.64
C LYS A 85 -13.07 8.18 -8.82
N ALA A 86 -14.14 7.67 -9.44
CA ALA A 86 -15.32 8.49 -9.71
C ALA A 86 -16.02 8.89 -8.40
N ARG A 87 -16.01 8.02 -7.40
CA ARG A 87 -16.77 8.27 -6.18
C ARG A 87 -15.97 9.03 -5.12
N PHE A 88 -14.67 8.80 -5.04
CA PHE A 88 -13.88 9.28 -3.90
C PHE A 88 -12.68 10.13 -4.25
N GLN A 89 -12.08 9.95 -5.44
CA GLN A 89 -10.86 10.68 -5.74
C GLN A 89 -11.15 12.14 -6.05
N THR A 90 -10.40 13.01 -5.39
CA THR A 90 -10.51 14.44 -5.61
C THR A 90 -9.28 14.93 -6.38
N GLU A 91 -9.38 16.12 -6.95
CA GLU A 91 -8.26 16.71 -7.66
C GLU A 91 -7.14 17.03 -6.66
N ALA A 92 -5.90 16.66 -7.03
CA ALA A 92 -4.76 16.89 -6.16
C ALA A 92 -4.43 18.37 -6.05
N THR A 93 -4.14 18.82 -4.84
CA THR A 93 -3.69 20.19 -4.61
C THR A 93 -2.19 20.28 -4.88
N PRO A 94 -1.66 21.50 -5.11
CA PRO A 94 -0.21 21.65 -5.26
C PRO A 94 0.57 21.14 -4.05
N GLU A 95 0.02 21.30 -2.85
CA GLU A 95 0.67 20.81 -1.63
C GLU A 95 0.75 19.28 -1.61
N GLN A 96 -0.33 18.62 -2.05
CA GLN A 96 -0.35 17.16 -2.12
C GLN A 96 0.67 16.65 -3.13
N LEU A 97 0.75 17.30 -4.29
CA LEU A 97 1.71 16.93 -5.32
C LEU A 97 3.14 17.10 -4.85
N ALA A 98 3.43 18.21 -4.17
CA ALA A 98 4.78 18.47 -3.65
C ALA A 98 5.17 17.43 -2.60
N ARG A 99 4.23 17.08 -1.72
CA ARG A 99 4.48 16.10 -0.68
C ARG A 99 4.73 14.71 -1.27
N MET A 100 3.94 14.35 -2.28
CA MET A 100 4.14 13.08 -2.97
C MET A 100 5.50 13.03 -3.64
N GLU A 101 5.89 14.09 -4.32
CA GLU A 101 7.18 14.12 -4.99
C GLU A 101 8.33 13.96 -4.02
N ALA A 102 8.30 14.67 -2.91
CA ALA A 102 9.34 14.55 -1.88
C ALA A 102 9.36 13.13 -1.31
N SER A 103 8.20 12.53 -1.13
CA SER A 103 8.08 11.18 -0.60
C SER A 103 8.65 10.15 -1.58
N LEU A 104 8.39 10.32 -2.87
CA LEU A 104 8.95 9.43 -3.90
C LEU A 104 10.47 9.50 -3.92
N GLN A 105 11.03 10.68 -3.71
CA GLN A 105 12.48 10.82 -3.63
C GLN A 105 13.04 10.09 -2.41
N ARG A 106 12.33 10.12 -1.30
CA ARG A 106 12.73 9.35 -0.11
C ARG A 106 12.70 7.85 -0.38
N ASN A 107 11.69 7.38 -1.11
CA ASN A 107 11.64 5.97 -1.48
C ASN A 107 12.85 5.58 -2.31
N ALA A 108 13.24 6.43 -3.26
CA ALA A 108 14.36 6.15 -4.13
C ALA A 108 15.69 6.18 -3.37
N ALA A 109 15.81 7.04 -2.36
CA ALA A 109 17.03 7.18 -1.57
C ALA A 109 17.17 6.06 -0.55
N GLY A 110 16.05 5.53 -0.12
CA GLY A 110 16.06 4.50 0.90
C GLY A 110 16.02 3.13 0.36
#